data_f8163a6298e72d4d5cc625aabdb453c2
#
_entry.id   f8163a6298e72d4d5cc625aabdb453c2
#
_cell.length_a   1.000
_cell.length_b   1.000
_cell.length_c   1.000
_cell.angle_alpha   90.00
_cell.angle_beta   90.00
_cell.angle_gamma   90.00
#
_symmetry.space_group_name_H-M   'P 1'
#
loop_
_entity.id
_entity.type
_entity.pdbx_description
1 polymer ?
#
loop_
_entity_poly.entity_id
_entity_poly.type
_entity_poly.pdbx_seq_one_letter_code
_entity_poly.pdbx_strand_id
1 'polypeptide(L)'
;RLIANVDGVMNAVLVKSDAVGPTLYYGAGAGSEPTASAVVADIVDVVRALTTDPENRVPHLAFQPDALSDINILPIEETETAYYLRMHAIDKPGVVADVTKILGDSDISIEAILQKEPVGNASCIPVIFLTQCVKEKEMNRAIAKIEKLDAIDGKVMRIRMETFG
;
A
#
# COMPACT_ATOMS: atom_id res chain seq x y z
N ARG A 1 -5.81 -2.25 14.07
CA ARG A 1 -4.36 -2.53 14.27
C ARG A 1 -3.63 -1.21 14.55
N LEU A 2 -2.51 -1.25 15.29
CA LEU A 2 -1.78 -0.04 15.69
C LEU A 2 -1.38 0.82 14.49
N ILE A 3 -0.82 0.23 13.45
CA ILE A 3 -0.37 0.96 12.25
C ILE A 3 -1.52 1.64 11.48
N ALA A 4 -2.76 1.16 11.62
CA ALA A 4 -3.93 1.76 10.96
C ALA A 4 -4.49 2.98 11.71
N ASN A 5 -3.98 3.27 12.90
CA ASN A 5 -4.42 4.38 13.76
C ASN A 5 -3.26 5.36 14.01
N VAL A 6 -2.48 5.64 12.97
CA VAL A 6 -1.40 6.62 12.98
C VAL A 6 -1.93 7.91 12.36
N ASP A 7 -2.18 8.91 13.19
CA ASP A 7 -2.84 10.15 12.78
C ASP A 7 -1.96 11.39 12.96
N GLY A 8 -2.31 12.46 12.26
CA GLY A 8 -1.70 13.78 12.39
C GLY A 8 -0.22 13.78 11.99
N VAL A 9 0.64 14.28 12.88
CA VAL A 9 2.10 14.38 12.65
C VAL A 9 2.86 13.10 12.98
N MET A 10 2.16 12.07 13.48
CA MET A 10 2.78 10.82 13.85
C MET A 10 3.08 9.96 12.63
N ASN A 11 4.17 9.21 12.69
CA ASN A 11 4.57 8.21 11.72
C ASN A 11 4.82 6.88 12.42
N ALA A 12 4.67 5.79 11.69
CA ALA A 12 5.00 4.46 12.18
C ALA A 12 5.68 3.62 11.10
N VAL A 13 6.63 2.81 11.52
CA VAL A 13 7.26 1.77 10.69
C VAL A 13 7.11 0.44 11.41
N LEU A 14 6.40 -0.48 10.77
CA LEU A 14 6.28 -1.86 11.23
C LEU A 14 7.32 -2.70 10.51
N VAL A 15 8.22 -3.32 11.28
CA VAL A 15 9.21 -4.27 10.77
C VAL A 15 8.82 -5.66 11.24
N LYS A 16 8.68 -6.60 10.29
CA LYS A 16 8.40 -8.00 10.58
C LYS A 16 9.66 -8.81 10.30
N SER A 17 10.35 -9.21 11.36
CA SER A 17 11.61 -9.95 11.30
C SER A 17 11.36 -11.44 11.54
N ASP A 18 12.28 -12.28 11.07
CA ASP A 18 12.23 -13.74 11.22
C ASP A 18 12.46 -14.19 12.67
N ALA A 19 13.45 -13.61 13.34
CA ALA A 19 13.84 -14.02 14.70
C ALA A 19 13.14 -13.22 15.81
N VAL A 20 13.07 -11.87 15.65
CA VAL A 20 12.47 -10.97 16.68
C VAL A 20 10.94 -10.90 16.55
N GLY A 21 10.41 -11.21 15.36
CA GLY A 21 9.00 -11.00 15.07
C GLY A 21 8.67 -9.53 14.75
N PRO A 22 7.43 -9.08 14.96
CA PRO A 22 7.01 -7.73 14.63
C PRO A 22 7.51 -6.71 15.66
N THR A 23 8.16 -5.65 15.16
CA THR A 23 8.54 -4.46 15.93
C THR A 23 7.91 -3.23 15.30
N LEU A 24 7.43 -2.29 16.13
CA LEU A 24 6.82 -1.04 15.69
C LEU A 24 7.62 0.14 16.22
N TYR A 25 8.07 0.99 15.30
CA TYR A 25 8.66 2.28 15.59
C TYR A 25 7.59 3.34 15.37
N TYR A 26 7.35 4.17 16.37
CA TYR A 26 6.28 5.16 16.36
C TYR A 26 6.77 6.48 16.95
N GLY A 27 6.55 7.59 16.25
CA GLY A 27 7.00 8.89 16.71
C GLY A 27 6.53 10.04 15.82
N ALA A 28 6.78 11.26 16.29
CA ALA A 28 6.46 12.45 15.51
C ALA A 28 7.40 12.58 14.30
N GLY A 29 6.80 12.61 13.09
CA GLY A 29 7.53 12.81 11.84
C GLY A 29 7.63 14.27 11.40
N ALA A 30 6.93 15.19 12.07
CA ALA A 30 6.95 16.62 11.80
C ALA A 30 6.87 17.41 13.11
N GLY A 31 7.31 18.67 13.03
CA GLY A 31 7.36 19.62 14.16
C GLY A 31 8.77 20.17 14.35
N SER A 32 8.87 21.40 14.88
CA SER A 32 10.16 22.08 15.05
C SER A 32 11.10 21.33 15.99
N GLU A 33 10.63 20.93 17.14
CA GLU A 33 11.45 20.21 18.13
C GLU A 33 11.82 18.79 17.71
N PRO A 34 10.91 17.93 17.21
CA PRO A 34 11.28 16.60 16.72
C PRO A 34 12.29 16.67 15.56
N THR A 35 12.12 17.60 14.63
CA THR A 35 13.05 17.78 13.51
C THR A 35 14.41 18.26 13.99
N ALA A 36 14.45 19.28 14.86
CA ALA A 36 15.71 19.77 15.41
C ALA A 36 16.45 18.70 16.24
N SER A 37 15.72 17.92 17.02
CA SER A 37 16.29 16.80 17.79
C SER A 37 16.92 15.74 16.89
N ALA A 38 16.25 15.38 15.78
CA ALA A 38 16.76 14.41 14.80
C ALA A 38 18.05 14.93 14.15
N VAL A 39 18.04 16.19 13.67
CA VAL A 39 19.25 16.81 13.05
C VAL A 39 20.42 16.84 14.00
N VAL A 40 20.20 17.25 15.27
CA VAL A 40 21.26 17.29 16.28
C VAL A 40 21.76 15.88 16.60
N ALA A 41 20.88 14.89 16.68
CA ALA A 41 21.26 13.49 16.91
C ALA A 41 22.17 12.98 15.79
N ASP A 42 21.83 13.25 14.53
CA ASP A 42 22.64 12.86 13.37
C ASP A 42 24.03 13.53 13.39
N ILE A 43 24.11 14.84 13.74
CA ILE A 43 25.38 15.54 13.89
C ILE A 43 26.24 14.91 14.98
N VAL A 44 25.64 14.59 16.14
CA VAL A 44 26.36 13.94 17.26
C VAL A 44 26.87 12.56 16.84
N ASP A 45 26.07 11.80 16.11
CA ASP A 45 26.47 10.47 15.62
C ASP A 45 27.63 10.54 14.62
N VAL A 46 27.56 11.48 13.69
CA VAL A 46 28.68 11.74 12.74
C VAL A 46 29.96 12.15 13.49
N VAL A 47 29.88 13.04 14.49
CA VAL A 47 31.04 13.45 15.28
C VAL A 47 31.65 12.26 16.01
N ARG A 48 30.84 11.42 16.65
CA ARG A 48 31.29 10.18 17.29
C ARG A 48 31.97 9.24 16.30
N ALA A 49 31.39 9.07 15.11
CA ALA A 49 31.95 8.23 14.07
C ALA A 49 33.30 8.75 13.55
N LEU A 50 33.48 10.08 13.44
CA LEU A 50 34.74 10.71 13.02
C LEU A 50 35.87 10.56 14.06
N THR A 51 35.53 10.49 15.35
CA THR A 51 36.49 10.41 16.45
C THR A 51 36.79 8.98 16.90
N THR A 52 36.06 7.98 16.37
CA THR A 52 36.29 6.56 16.69
C THR A 52 37.32 5.96 15.72
N ASP A 53 38.13 5.04 16.24
CA ASP A 53 39.09 4.24 15.44
C ASP A 53 38.34 3.54 14.31
N PRO A 54 38.77 3.74 13.03
CA PRO A 54 38.14 3.14 11.87
C PRO A 54 37.99 1.61 11.94
N GLU A 55 38.96 0.92 12.57
CA GLU A 55 38.95 -0.54 12.70
C GLU A 55 37.92 -1.06 13.72
N ASN A 56 37.56 -0.21 14.69
CA ASN A 56 36.59 -0.55 15.74
C ASN A 56 35.21 0.11 15.55
N ARG A 57 35.01 0.77 14.41
CA ARG A 57 33.72 1.43 14.11
C ARG A 57 32.69 0.44 13.63
N VAL A 58 31.48 0.53 14.21
CA VAL A 58 30.32 -0.17 13.64
C VAL A 58 30.00 0.46 12.28
N PRO A 59 29.91 -0.33 11.19
CA PRO A 59 29.55 0.20 9.89
C PRO A 59 28.18 0.88 9.90
N HIS A 60 28.01 2.01 9.19
CA HIS A 60 26.79 2.81 9.20
C HIS A 60 25.51 2.02 8.80
N LEU A 61 25.65 1.03 7.93
CA LEU A 61 24.57 0.15 7.50
C LEU A 61 24.56 -1.18 8.27
N ALA A 62 25.29 -1.29 9.37
CA ALA A 62 25.48 -2.50 10.16
C ALA A 62 26.16 -3.68 9.43
N PHE A 63 26.56 -3.49 8.16
CA PHE A 63 27.26 -4.46 7.33
C PHE A 63 28.54 -3.86 6.79
N GLN A 64 29.55 -4.69 6.59
CA GLN A 64 30.78 -4.28 5.88
C GLN A 64 30.44 -3.96 4.41
N PRO A 65 31.18 -3.04 3.76
CA PRO A 65 30.88 -2.64 2.38
C PRO A 65 30.87 -3.80 1.37
N ASP A 66 31.70 -4.81 1.58
CA ASP A 66 31.79 -6.02 0.75
C ASP A 66 30.63 -7.01 0.95
N ALA A 67 29.88 -6.85 2.04
CA ALA A 67 28.66 -7.62 2.30
C ALA A 67 27.39 -6.95 1.72
N LEU A 68 27.52 -5.75 1.16
CA LEU A 68 26.41 -5.07 0.50
C LEU A 68 26.26 -5.60 -0.93
N SER A 69 25.04 -5.79 -1.37
CA SER A 69 24.71 -6.22 -2.73
C SER A 69 23.55 -5.41 -3.29
N ASP A 70 23.55 -5.23 -4.61
CA ASP A 70 22.43 -4.63 -5.31
C ASP A 70 21.29 -5.64 -5.38
N ILE A 71 20.23 -5.40 -4.62
CA ILE A 71 19.00 -6.19 -4.67
C ILE A 71 18.14 -5.71 -5.83
N ASN A 72 17.69 -6.63 -6.65
CA ASN A 72 16.75 -6.31 -7.73
C ASN A 72 15.42 -5.85 -7.16
N ILE A 73 15.01 -4.62 -7.50
CA ILE A 73 13.72 -4.06 -7.08
C ILE A 73 12.64 -4.63 -8.00
N LEU A 74 11.65 -5.26 -7.38
CA LEU A 74 10.50 -5.82 -8.10
C LEU A 74 9.71 -4.71 -8.81
N PRO A 75 9.45 -4.81 -10.12
CA PRO A 75 8.54 -3.89 -10.80
C PRO A 75 7.15 -3.89 -10.15
N ILE A 76 6.50 -2.74 -10.11
CA ILE A 76 5.18 -2.60 -9.45
C ILE A 76 4.14 -3.54 -10.06
N GLU A 77 4.21 -3.82 -11.35
CA GLU A 77 3.32 -4.70 -12.09
C GLU A 77 3.38 -6.16 -11.62
N GLU A 78 4.49 -6.57 -11.02
CA GLU A 78 4.69 -7.92 -10.48
C GLU A 78 4.31 -8.03 -8.98
N THR A 79 3.97 -6.91 -8.35
CA THR A 79 3.47 -6.89 -6.96
C THR A 79 2.14 -7.64 -6.88
N GLU A 80 2.01 -8.49 -5.87
CA GLU A 80 0.81 -9.27 -5.62
C GLU A 80 0.16 -8.81 -4.31
N THR A 81 -1.11 -8.37 -4.40
CA THR A 81 -1.87 -7.86 -3.26
C THR A 81 -3.37 -7.99 -3.50
N ALA A 82 -4.16 -7.85 -2.45
CA ALA A 82 -5.61 -7.70 -2.57
C ALA A 82 -5.99 -6.25 -2.88
N TYR A 83 -7.20 -6.04 -3.41
CA TYR A 83 -7.65 -4.71 -3.83
C TYR A 83 -9.04 -4.39 -3.31
N TYR A 84 -9.19 -3.14 -2.89
CA TYR A 84 -10.46 -2.44 -2.80
C TYR A 84 -10.69 -1.69 -4.10
N LEU A 85 -11.77 -2.00 -4.79
CA LEU A 85 -12.21 -1.29 -5.99
C LEU A 85 -13.53 -0.60 -5.70
N ARG A 86 -13.65 0.66 -6.09
CA ARG A 86 -14.92 1.41 -6.06
C ARG A 86 -15.17 2.04 -7.41
N MET A 87 -16.35 1.83 -7.92
CA MET A 87 -16.79 2.39 -9.19
C MET A 87 -18.21 2.92 -9.08
N HIS A 88 -18.60 3.85 -9.94
CA HIS A 88 -19.96 4.30 -10.10
C HIS A 88 -20.56 3.56 -11.30
N ALA A 89 -21.62 2.82 -11.07
CA ALA A 89 -22.31 2.01 -12.05
C ALA A 89 -23.74 2.50 -12.26
N ILE A 90 -24.23 2.49 -13.48
CA ILE A 90 -25.63 2.72 -13.77
C ILE A 90 -26.46 1.62 -13.07
N ASP A 91 -27.52 2.01 -12.36
CA ASP A 91 -28.38 1.05 -11.67
C ASP A 91 -29.28 0.30 -12.66
N LYS A 92 -28.70 -0.73 -13.28
CA LYS A 92 -29.38 -1.62 -14.24
C LYS A 92 -29.01 -3.08 -13.97
N PRO A 93 -29.98 -4.00 -14.15
CA PRO A 93 -29.67 -5.43 -14.15
C PRO A 93 -28.55 -5.79 -15.12
N GLY A 94 -27.63 -6.64 -14.70
CA GLY A 94 -26.53 -7.14 -15.52
C GLY A 94 -25.20 -6.42 -15.33
N VAL A 95 -25.15 -5.15 -14.90
CA VAL A 95 -23.91 -4.39 -14.80
C VAL A 95 -22.90 -5.05 -13.85
N VAL A 96 -23.36 -5.49 -12.67
CA VAL A 96 -22.48 -6.22 -11.73
C VAL A 96 -22.03 -7.55 -12.34
N ALA A 97 -22.89 -8.23 -13.11
CA ALA A 97 -22.54 -9.48 -13.79
C ALA A 97 -21.44 -9.26 -14.84
N ASP A 98 -21.50 -8.17 -15.62
CA ASP A 98 -20.47 -7.83 -16.59
C ASP A 98 -19.12 -7.54 -15.91
N VAL A 99 -19.12 -6.79 -14.80
CA VAL A 99 -17.91 -6.52 -14.03
C VAL A 99 -17.34 -7.80 -13.42
N THR A 100 -18.17 -8.64 -12.80
CA THR A 100 -17.71 -9.91 -12.21
C THR A 100 -17.18 -10.87 -13.26
N LYS A 101 -17.76 -10.87 -14.47
CA LYS A 101 -17.26 -11.64 -15.60
C LYS A 101 -15.86 -11.17 -16.01
N ILE A 102 -15.62 -9.85 -16.14
CA ILE A 102 -14.30 -9.31 -16.49
C ILE A 102 -13.26 -9.69 -15.45
N LEU A 103 -13.60 -9.62 -14.15
CA LEU A 103 -12.72 -10.03 -13.06
C LEU A 103 -12.42 -11.53 -13.14
N GLY A 104 -13.44 -12.37 -13.31
CA GLY A 104 -13.29 -13.82 -13.46
C GLY A 104 -12.46 -14.22 -14.69
N ASP A 105 -12.71 -13.60 -15.86
CA ASP A 105 -11.94 -13.82 -17.07
C ASP A 105 -10.47 -13.37 -16.97
N SER A 106 -10.15 -12.59 -15.94
CA SER A 106 -8.81 -12.13 -15.58
C SER A 106 -8.20 -12.90 -14.40
N ASP A 107 -8.82 -14.02 -14.01
CA ASP A 107 -8.43 -14.87 -12.86
C ASP A 107 -8.37 -14.11 -11.52
N ILE A 108 -9.27 -13.15 -11.36
CA ILE A 108 -9.38 -12.32 -10.16
C ILE A 108 -10.58 -12.80 -9.31
N SER A 109 -10.27 -13.46 -8.20
CA SER A 109 -11.29 -13.91 -7.25
C SER A 109 -11.82 -12.74 -6.42
N ILE A 110 -13.13 -12.72 -6.21
CA ILE A 110 -13.85 -11.70 -5.45
C ILE A 110 -14.08 -12.23 -4.04
N GLU A 111 -13.70 -11.46 -3.03
CA GLU A 111 -13.97 -11.75 -1.62
C GLU A 111 -15.34 -11.22 -1.19
N ALA A 112 -15.65 -9.98 -1.57
CA ALA A 112 -16.92 -9.35 -1.23
C ALA A 112 -17.36 -8.34 -2.28
N ILE A 113 -18.67 -8.15 -2.38
CA ILE A 113 -19.30 -7.11 -3.19
C ILE A 113 -20.25 -6.35 -2.27
N LEU A 114 -20.18 -5.02 -2.31
CA LEU A 114 -21.09 -4.13 -1.61
C LEU A 114 -21.66 -3.12 -2.60
N GLN A 115 -22.97 -3.20 -2.79
CA GLN A 115 -23.73 -2.22 -3.54
C GLN A 115 -24.49 -1.36 -2.54
N LYS A 116 -24.30 -0.05 -2.60
CA LYS A 116 -25.01 0.92 -1.75
C LYS A 116 -26.22 1.46 -2.50
N GLU A 117 -27.27 1.75 -1.75
CA GLU A 117 -28.43 2.44 -2.30
C GLU A 117 -28.05 3.83 -2.83
N PRO A 118 -28.69 4.28 -3.91
CA PRO A 118 -28.45 5.62 -4.43
C PRO A 118 -28.82 6.69 -3.40
N VAL A 119 -27.99 7.72 -3.29
CA VAL A 119 -28.32 8.88 -2.46
C VAL A 119 -29.11 9.87 -3.34
N GLY A 120 -30.37 10.05 -3.06
CA GLY A 120 -31.28 10.90 -3.83
C GLY A 120 -31.62 10.32 -5.21
N ASN A 121 -31.73 11.17 -6.25
CA ASN A 121 -32.06 10.79 -7.63
C ASN A 121 -30.81 10.51 -8.49
N ALA A 122 -29.75 9.97 -7.92
CA ALA A 122 -28.52 9.66 -8.67
C ALA A 122 -28.80 8.53 -9.67
N SER A 123 -28.38 8.72 -10.92
CA SER A 123 -28.48 7.71 -11.98
C SER A 123 -27.44 6.60 -11.88
N CYS A 124 -26.38 6.83 -11.09
CA CYS A 124 -25.31 5.89 -10.82
C CYS A 124 -25.21 5.60 -9.32
N ILE A 125 -24.89 4.37 -9.00
CA ILE A 125 -24.69 3.88 -7.64
C ILE A 125 -23.24 3.49 -7.41
N PRO A 126 -22.71 3.70 -6.20
CA PRO A 126 -21.39 3.21 -5.87
C PRO A 126 -21.41 1.69 -5.63
N VAL A 127 -20.59 0.97 -6.39
CA VAL A 127 -20.36 -0.47 -6.21
C VAL A 127 -18.92 -0.68 -5.77
N ILE A 128 -18.75 -1.47 -4.72
CA ILE A 128 -17.47 -1.79 -4.11
C ILE A 128 -17.18 -3.27 -4.28
N PHE A 129 -15.97 -3.60 -4.71
CA PHE A 129 -15.46 -4.96 -4.76
C PHE A 129 -14.23 -5.07 -3.87
N LEU A 130 -14.15 -6.14 -3.10
CA LEU A 130 -12.93 -6.60 -2.44
C LEU A 130 -12.46 -7.85 -3.16
N THR A 131 -11.17 -7.91 -3.50
CA THR A 131 -10.60 -9.04 -4.23
C THR A 131 -9.62 -9.82 -3.36
N GLN A 132 -9.37 -11.07 -3.74
CA GLN A 132 -8.22 -11.81 -3.27
C GLN A 132 -6.92 -11.24 -3.87
N CYS A 133 -5.75 -11.73 -3.38
CA CYS A 133 -4.45 -11.33 -3.92
C CYS A 133 -4.34 -11.68 -5.40
N VAL A 134 -3.85 -10.72 -6.18
CA VAL A 134 -3.60 -10.84 -7.61
C VAL A 134 -2.46 -9.92 -8.02
N LYS A 135 -1.76 -10.25 -9.10
CA LYS A 135 -0.71 -9.39 -9.65
C LYS A 135 -1.27 -8.07 -10.17
N GLU A 136 -0.57 -6.99 -9.86
CA GLU A 136 -0.93 -5.62 -10.28
C GLU A 136 -1.21 -5.52 -11.79
N LYS A 137 -0.42 -6.18 -12.63
CA LYS A 137 -0.60 -6.16 -14.09
C LYS A 137 -1.95 -6.74 -14.52
N GLU A 138 -2.43 -7.79 -13.87
CA GLU A 138 -3.73 -8.40 -14.22
C GLU A 138 -4.87 -7.50 -13.72
N MET A 139 -4.73 -6.92 -12.55
CA MET A 139 -5.68 -5.92 -12.04
C MET A 139 -5.75 -4.70 -12.98
N ASN A 140 -4.62 -4.19 -13.47
CA ASN A 140 -4.58 -3.07 -14.41
C ASN A 140 -5.35 -3.41 -15.72
N ARG A 141 -5.18 -4.64 -16.23
CA ARG A 141 -5.89 -5.11 -17.42
C ARG A 141 -7.40 -5.22 -17.19
N ALA A 142 -7.80 -5.74 -16.04
CA ALA A 142 -9.21 -5.86 -15.66
C ALA A 142 -9.86 -4.47 -15.53
N ILE A 143 -9.25 -3.55 -14.81
CA ILE A 143 -9.74 -2.17 -14.64
C ILE A 143 -9.90 -1.48 -15.99
N ALA A 144 -8.91 -1.61 -16.88
CA ALA A 144 -8.98 -1.02 -18.23
C ALA A 144 -10.14 -1.57 -19.09
N LYS A 145 -10.58 -2.81 -18.84
CA LYS A 145 -11.77 -3.39 -19.49
C LYS A 145 -13.06 -2.89 -18.84
N ILE A 146 -13.09 -2.83 -17.49
CA ILE A 146 -14.25 -2.35 -16.73
C ILE A 146 -14.57 -0.91 -17.08
N GLU A 147 -13.56 -0.04 -17.18
CA GLU A 147 -13.72 1.38 -17.51
C GLU A 147 -14.21 1.62 -18.96
N LYS A 148 -14.24 0.59 -19.80
CA LYS A 148 -14.80 0.66 -21.15
C LYS A 148 -16.27 0.25 -21.22
N LEU A 149 -16.85 -0.23 -20.16
CA LEU A 149 -18.27 -0.54 -20.12
C LEU A 149 -19.09 0.77 -20.10
N ASP A 150 -20.06 0.90 -20.99
CA ASP A 150 -20.96 2.07 -21.07
C ASP A 150 -21.74 2.29 -19.77
N ALA A 151 -21.87 1.26 -18.95
CA ALA A 151 -22.56 1.28 -17.68
C ALA A 151 -21.69 1.77 -16.50
N ILE A 152 -20.40 2.02 -16.71
CA ILE A 152 -19.48 2.51 -15.67
C ILE A 152 -19.19 3.99 -15.93
N ASP A 153 -19.47 4.81 -14.93
CA ASP A 153 -19.25 6.25 -15.00
C ASP A 153 -17.88 6.61 -14.40
N GLY A 154 -17.01 7.16 -15.25
CA GLY A 154 -15.69 7.64 -14.87
C GLY A 154 -14.67 6.54 -14.61
N LYS A 155 -13.76 6.83 -13.66
CA LYS A 155 -12.63 5.94 -13.32
C LYS A 155 -12.94 5.03 -12.15
N VAL A 156 -12.35 3.84 -12.20
CA VAL A 156 -12.37 2.90 -11.07
C VAL A 156 -11.35 3.36 -10.02
N MET A 157 -11.83 3.71 -8.83
CA MET A 157 -10.97 3.97 -7.68
C MET A 157 -10.40 2.66 -7.16
N ARG A 158 -9.08 2.59 -7.02
CA ARG A 158 -8.37 1.41 -6.55
C ARG A 158 -7.50 1.73 -5.34
N ILE A 159 -7.55 0.86 -4.33
CA ILE A 159 -6.66 0.90 -3.16
C ILE A 159 -6.10 -0.50 -2.96
N ARG A 160 -4.78 -0.63 -2.82
CA ARG A 160 -4.15 -1.89 -2.42
C ARG A 160 -4.46 -2.15 -0.95
N MET A 161 -4.76 -3.38 -0.63
CA MET A 161 -5.07 -3.81 0.75
C MET A 161 -3.96 -4.72 1.25
N GLU A 162 -3.48 -4.41 2.46
CA GLU A 162 -2.51 -5.24 3.15
C GLU A 162 -3.18 -5.98 4.31
N THR A 163 -2.95 -7.28 4.38
CA THR A 163 -3.31 -8.11 5.51
C THR A 163 -2.06 -8.40 6.31
N PHE A 164 -1.82 -7.63 7.35
CA PHE A 164 -0.76 -7.95 8.31
C PHE A 164 -1.18 -9.19 9.10
N GLY A 165 -0.85 -10.37 8.60
CA GLY A 165 -1.14 -11.66 9.19
C GLY A 165 -0.59 -11.81 10.63
#